data_652470075d85488cca242a383d4b95ae
#
_entry.id   652470075d85488cca242a383d4b95ae
#
_cell.length_a   1.000
_cell.length_b   1.000
_cell.length_c   1.000
_cell.angle_alpha   90.00
_cell.angle_beta   90.00
_cell.angle_gamma   90.00
#
_symmetry.space_group_name_H-M   'P 1'
#
loop_
_entity.id
_entity.type
_entity.pdbx_description
1 polymer ?
#
loop_
_entity_poly.entity_id
_entity_poly.type
_entity_poly.pdbx_seq_one_letter_code
_entity_poly.pdbx_strand_id
1 'polypeptide(L)'
;MNKILWNPDKEIMHSSSMMKLGKTFGFVKDDENLDYASLHNWSVNNLDTFWREVWEGNNIIGNFGEEVFSSNEDIRKASFFPDAELNFAENLLVGDENRQAISFHGEGRESSSLTLKQLRENVASLAKWMKEVGVEKGDCIATLLPNCPETIITMLAASSLGAVFTSCSPDFGVEGILDRFGQSKPKILISCDGYGYGGKIFEIKKKTIEVKKSISSINELVFVNYLSKNKEEESLSWNNISVSYTHLTLPTNREV
;
A
#
# COMPACT_ATOMS: atom_id res chain seq x y z
N MET A 1 36.96 -16.74 -4.62
CA MET A 1 35.68 -16.85 -5.39
C MET A 1 34.57 -17.10 -4.40
N ASN A 2 33.52 -16.26 -4.40
CA ASN A 2 32.37 -16.51 -3.56
C ASN A 2 31.62 -17.71 -4.10
N LYS A 3 31.33 -18.70 -3.24
CA LYS A 3 30.55 -19.88 -3.60
C LYS A 3 29.11 -19.46 -3.87
N ILE A 4 28.58 -19.83 -5.04
CA ILE A 4 27.14 -19.64 -5.34
C ILE A 4 26.36 -20.57 -4.42
N LEU A 5 25.46 -20.02 -3.61
CA LEU A 5 24.65 -20.77 -2.65
C LEU A 5 23.33 -21.27 -3.24
N TRP A 6 22.80 -20.54 -4.22
CA TRP A 6 21.54 -20.88 -4.90
C TRP A 6 21.51 -20.28 -6.32
N ASN A 7 20.92 -20.97 -7.25
CA ASN A 7 20.54 -20.48 -8.58
C ASN A 7 19.05 -20.76 -8.80
N PRO A 8 18.32 -19.88 -9.48
CA PRO A 8 16.96 -20.20 -9.93
C PRO A 8 17.02 -21.34 -10.95
N ASP A 9 15.97 -22.16 -10.99
CA ASP A 9 15.82 -23.13 -12.06
C ASP A 9 15.52 -22.44 -13.41
N LYS A 10 15.63 -23.19 -14.51
CA LYS A 10 15.46 -22.64 -15.86
C LYS A 10 14.05 -22.07 -16.08
N GLU A 11 13.01 -22.69 -15.53
CA GLU A 11 11.63 -22.26 -15.69
C GLU A 11 11.40 -20.90 -15.04
N ILE A 12 11.87 -20.73 -13.79
CA ILE A 12 11.83 -19.44 -13.09
C ILE A 12 12.61 -18.36 -13.85
N MET A 13 13.82 -18.70 -14.33
CA MET A 13 14.64 -17.76 -15.11
C MET A 13 13.91 -17.29 -16.37
N HIS A 14 13.40 -18.23 -17.17
CA HIS A 14 12.76 -17.94 -18.45
C HIS A 14 11.42 -17.19 -18.32
N SER A 15 10.68 -17.40 -17.24
CA SER A 15 9.41 -16.71 -16.96
C SER A 15 9.60 -15.31 -16.34
N SER A 16 10.83 -14.96 -15.90
CA SER A 16 11.09 -13.69 -15.21
C SER A 16 10.90 -12.47 -16.12
N SER A 17 10.44 -11.35 -15.53
CA SER A 17 10.35 -10.07 -16.25
C SER A 17 11.71 -9.58 -16.74
N MET A 18 12.80 -9.89 -16.03
CA MET A 18 14.17 -9.57 -16.43
C MET A 18 14.56 -10.30 -17.72
N MET A 19 14.20 -11.58 -17.86
CA MET A 19 14.46 -12.35 -19.06
C MET A 19 13.62 -11.83 -20.24
N LYS A 20 12.36 -11.46 -19.99
CA LYS A 20 11.50 -10.87 -21.03
C LYS A 20 12.10 -9.56 -21.54
N LEU A 21 12.51 -8.67 -20.65
CA LEU A 21 13.18 -7.42 -20.99
C LEU A 21 14.46 -7.66 -21.81
N GLY A 22 15.30 -8.60 -21.36
CA GLY A 22 16.51 -9.00 -22.06
C GLY A 22 16.26 -9.51 -23.48
N LYS A 23 15.19 -10.28 -23.70
CA LYS A 23 14.76 -10.74 -25.02
C LYS A 23 14.29 -9.58 -25.91
N THR A 24 13.48 -8.67 -25.37
CA THR A 24 12.96 -7.50 -26.10
C THR A 24 14.10 -6.66 -26.67
N PHE A 25 15.19 -6.47 -25.92
CA PHE A 25 16.30 -5.61 -26.33
C PHE A 25 17.56 -6.37 -26.81
N GLY A 26 17.44 -7.68 -27.04
CA GLY A 26 18.52 -8.47 -27.63
C GLY A 26 19.71 -8.79 -26.71
N PHE A 27 19.49 -8.79 -25.39
CA PHE A 27 20.53 -9.12 -24.39
C PHE A 27 20.49 -10.58 -23.93
N VAL A 28 19.71 -11.43 -24.59
CA VAL A 28 19.68 -12.87 -24.33
C VAL A 28 20.49 -13.59 -25.41
N LYS A 29 21.49 -14.36 -24.99
CA LYS A 29 22.34 -15.19 -25.86
C LYS A 29 21.81 -16.61 -25.83
N ASP A 30 21.76 -17.25 -27.02
CA ASP A 30 21.43 -18.68 -27.19
C ASP A 30 20.12 -19.11 -26.51
N ASP A 31 19.12 -18.21 -26.47
CA ASP A 31 17.80 -18.36 -25.83
C ASP A 31 17.82 -18.77 -24.33
N GLU A 32 18.97 -18.89 -23.71
CA GLU A 32 19.10 -19.40 -22.35
C GLU A 32 19.78 -18.42 -21.33
N ASN A 33 20.67 -17.55 -21.81
CA ASN A 33 21.51 -16.76 -20.91
C ASN A 33 21.32 -15.26 -21.12
N LEU A 34 20.90 -14.57 -20.06
CA LEU A 34 20.81 -13.12 -20.02
C LEU A 34 22.21 -12.50 -19.80
N ASP A 35 22.65 -11.64 -20.71
CA ASP A 35 23.79 -10.76 -20.49
C ASP A 35 23.34 -9.56 -19.60
N TYR A 36 23.27 -9.82 -18.29
CA TYR A 36 22.82 -8.83 -17.32
C TYR A 36 23.69 -7.56 -17.32
N ALA A 37 25.00 -7.70 -17.49
CA ALA A 37 25.90 -6.56 -17.47
C ALA A 37 25.63 -5.58 -18.63
N SER A 38 25.41 -6.13 -19.82
CA SER A 38 25.05 -5.34 -21.00
C SER A 38 23.66 -4.73 -20.88
N LEU A 39 22.68 -5.49 -20.38
CA LEU A 39 21.33 -4.98 -20.13
C LEU A 39 21.34 -3.82 -19.10
N HIS A 40 22.07 -3.99 -17.99
CA HIS A 40 22.22 -2.92 -16.99
C HIS A 40 22.86 -1.68 -17.59
N ASN A 41 24.01 -1.84 -18.30
CA ASN A 41 24.68 -0.72 -18.94
C ASN A 41 23.77 -0.01 -19.95
N TRP A 42 23.00 -0.76 -20.72
CA TRP A 42 22.01 -0.20 -21.63
C TRP A 42 20.92 0.58 -20.87
N SER A 43 20.35 0.02 -19.80
CA SER A 43 19.26 0.63 -19.06
C SER A 43 19.62 1.99 -18.45
N VAL A 44 20.85 2.15 -17.95
CA VAL A 44 21.32 3.43 -17.38
C VAL A 44 21.67 4.48 -18.45
N ASN A 45 21.93 4.04 -19.69
CA ASN A 45 22.22 4.95 -20.81
C ASN A 45 20.99 5.24 -21.69
N ASN A 46 19.86 4.55 -21.47
CA ASN A 46 18.63 4.69 -22.25
C ASN A 46 17.41 4.78 -21.33
N LEU A 47 17.43 5.73 -20.39
CA LEU A 47 16.44 5.85 -19.33
C LEU A 47 15.00 5.97 -19.85
N ASP A 48 14.76 6.78 -20.88
CA ASP A 48 13.41 6.93 -21.47
C ASP A 48 12.86 5.61 -21.98
N THR A 49 13.66 4.90 -22.78
CA THR A 49 13.23 3.61 -23.36
C THR A 49 13.05 2.55 -22.28
N PHE A 50 13.97 2.50 -21.31
CA PHE A 50 13.90 1.55 -20.20
C PHE A 50 12.64 1.76 -19.35
N TRP A 51 12.37 2.99 -18.92
CA TRP A 51 11.23 3.28 -18.05
C TRP A 51 9.88 3.20 -18.79
N ARG A 52 9.86 3.52 -20.08
CA ARG A 52 8.68 3.26 -20.91
C ARG A 52 8.36 1.77 -20.97
N GLU A 53 9.36 0.92 -21.20
CA GLU A 53 9.18 -0.52 -21.20
C GLU A 53 8.76 -1.07 -19.83
N VAL A 54 9.28 -0.48 -18.74
CA VAL A 54 8.81 -0.83 -17.38
C VAL A 54 7.33 -0.51 -17.20
N TRP A 55 6.86 0.64 -17.70
CA TRP A 55 5.45 1.02 -17.63
C TRP A 55 4.58 0.07 -18.46
N GLU A 56 4.90 -0.10 -19.73
CA GLU A 56 4.12 -0.89 -20.69
C GLU A 56 4.20 -2.40 -20.35
N GLY A 57 5.40 -2.90 -20.07
CA GLY A 57 5.64 -4.31 -19.76
C GLY A 57 5.03 -4.80 -18.45
N ASN A 58 4.69 -3.90 -17.54
CA ASN A 58 3.95 -4.20 -16.31
C ASN A 58 2.46 -3.84 -16.41
N ASN A 59 1.98 -3.42 -17.58
CA ASN A 59 0.58 -3.04 -17.81
C ASN A 59 0.06 -2.01 -16.78
N ILE A 60 0.86 -0.97 -16.49
CA ILE A 60 0.48 0.07 -15.54
C ILE A 60 -0.78 0.77 -16.04
N ILE A 61 -1.81 0.82 -15.21
CA ILE A 61 -3.08 1.49 -15.49
C ILE A 61 -2.91 2.98 -15.21
N GLY A 62 -2.98 3.79 -16.24
CA GLY A 62 -2.82 5.24 -16.16
C GLY A 62 -2.42 5.86 -17.49
N ASN A 63 -2.17 7.15 -17.47
CA ASN A 63 -1.57 7.90 -18.57
C ASN A 63 -0.15 8.28 -18.17
N PHE A 64 0.88 7.92 -18.92
CA PHE A 64 2.25 8.28 -18.58
C PHE A 64 2.66 9.67 -19.07
N GLY A 65 1.75 10.39 -19.76
CA GLY A 65 2.03 11.73 -20.30
C GLY A 65 2.87 11.71 -21.57
N GLU A 66 3.55 12.81 -21.84
CA GLU A 66 4.39 12.97 -23.02
C GLU A 66 5.86 12.64 -22.75
N GLU A 67 6.38 13.04 -21.59
CA GLU A 67 7.77 12.87 -21.17
C GLU A 67 7.91 11.69 -20.20
N VAL A 68 8.86 10.78 -20.49
CA VAL A 68 9.16 9.64 -19.60
C VAL A 68 10.18 9.98 -18.54
N PHE A 69 11.20 10.77 -18.91
CA PHE A 69 12.29 11.15 -18.02
C PHE A 69 12.83 12.55 -18.32
N SER A 70 12.80 13.41 -17.35
CA SER A 70 13.44 14.71 -17.37
C SER A 70 14.75 14.68 -16.59
N SER A 71 15.88 14.83 -17.30
CA SER A 71 17.20 14.78 -16.69
C SER A 71 17.54 16.09 -15.97
N ASN A 72 18.23 15.97 -14.82
CA ASN A 72 18.83 17.10 -14.14
C ASN A 72 20.21 16.67 -13.59
N GLU A 73 21.17 17.59 -13.54
CA GLU A 73 22.49 17.34 -12.93
C GLU A 73 22.36 16.92 -11.44
N ASP A 74 21.35 17.49 -10.76
CA ASP A 74 20.99 17.10 -9.41
C ASP A 74 19.89 16.02 -9.48
N ILE A 75 20.23 14.78 -9.11
CA ILE A 75 19.31 13.63 -9.10
C ILE A 75 18.01 13.91 -8.31
N ARG A 76 18.04 14.79 -7.32
CA ARG A 76 16.85 15.18 -6.54
C ARG A 76 15.84 15.97 -7.37
N LYS A 77 16.26 16.53 -8.51
CA LYS A 77 15.44 17.30 -9.44
C LYS A 77 15.12 16.53 -10.72
N ALA A 78 15.69 15.33 -10.89
CA ALA A 78 15.30 14.45 -11.98
C ALA A 78 13.85 13.99 -11.75
N SER A 79 13.05 14.00 -12.81
CA SER A 79 11.66 13.59 -12.76
C SER A 79 11.40 12.43 -13.70
N PHE A 80 10.66 11.43 -13.19
CA PHE A 80 10.20 10.28 -13.97
C PHE A 80 8.70 10.45 -14.18
N PHE A 81 8.27 10.39 -15.44
CA PHE A 81 6.87 10.57 -15.84
C PHE A 81 6.23 11.82 -15.24
N PRO A 82 6.77 13.03 -15.52
CA PRO A 82 6.35 14.27 -14.86
C PRO A 82 4.86 14.60 -15.07
N ASP A 83 4.27 14.14 -16.18
CA ASP A 83 2.87 14.38 -16.55
C ASP A 83 1.99 13.14 -16.32
N ALA A 84 2.47 12.13 -15.55
CA ALA A 84 1.73 10.91 -15.39
C ALA A 84 0.51 11.09 -14.49
N GLU A 85 -0.58 10.45 -14.90
CA GLU A 85 -1.81 10.35 -14.12
C GLU A 85 -2.14 8.88 -13.89
N LEU A 86 -1.97 8.42 -12.65
CA LEU A 86 -2.28 7.06 -12.25
C LEU A 86 -2.80 7.00 -10.81
N ASN A 87 -3.43 5.89 -10.46
CA ASN A 87 -3.83 5.62 -9.09
C ASN A 87 -3.12 4.38 -8.56
N PHE A 88 -2.40 4.53 -7.44
CA PHE A 88 -1.64 3.45 -6.82
C PHE A 88 -2.52 2.25 -6.42
N ALA A 89 -3.66 2.52 -5.78
CA ALA A 89 -4.58 1.47 -5.34
C ALA A 89 -5.21 0.74 -6.54
N GLU A 90 -5.55 1.44 -7.62
CA GLU A 90 -6.08 0.84 -8.85
C GLU A 90 -5.09 -0.18 -9.42
N ASN A 91 -3.81 0.16 -9.47
CA ASN A 91 -2.76 -0.71 -9.97
C ASN A 91 -2.49 -1.92 -9.07
N LEU A 92 -2.63 -1.81 -7.76
CA LEU A 92 -2.44 -2.93 -6.84
C LEU A 92 -3.62 -3.88 -6.76
N LEU A 93 -4.82 -3.42 -7.12
CA LEU A 93 -6.05 -4.19 -7.00
C LEU A 93 -6.45 -4.92 -8.29
N VAL A 94 -5.51 -5.21 -9.18
CA VAL A 94 -5.74 -5.95 -10.43
C VAL A 94 -5.41 -7.44 -10.29
N GLY A 95 -6.04 -8.27 -11.11
CA GLY A 95 -5.76 -9.70 -11.24
C GLY A 95 -6.98 -10.59 -10.97
N ASP A 96 -6.72 -11.89 -10.83
CA ASP A 96 -7.75 -12.89 -10.55
C ASP A 96 -8.42 -12.63 -9.20
N GLU A 97 -9.73 -12.46 -9.23
CA GLU A 97 -10.56 -12.17 -8.04
C GLU A 97 -10.48 -13.26 -6.97
N ASN A 98 -10.26 -14.50 -7.37
CA ASN A 98 -10.22 -15.64 -6.46
C ASN A 98 -8.83 -15.88 -5.86
N ARG A 99 -7.78 -15.23 -6.40
CA ARG A 99 -6.44 -15.37 -5.82
C ARG A 99 -6.41 -14.85 -4.39
N GLN A 100 -5.66 -15.54 -3.54
CA GLN A 100 -5.38 -15.05 -2.19
C GLN A 100 -4.51 -13.78 -2.29
N ALA A 101 -5.05 -12.65 -1.83
CA ALA A 101 -4.37 -11.35 -1.85
C ALA A 101 -3.67 -11.05 -0.53
N ILE A 102 -4.28 -11.42 0.59
CA ILE A 102 -3.70 -11.24 1.94
C ILE A 102 -3.76 -12.56 2.69
N SER A 103 -2.67 -12.89 3.38
CA SER A 103 -2.61 -13.94 4.39
C SER A 103 -2.14 -13.31 5.70
N PHE A 104 -2.92 -13.45 6.74
CA PHE A 104 -2.65 -12.86 8.04
C PHE A 104 -2.42 -13.93 9.10
N HIS A 105 -1.32 -13.78 9.83
CA HIS A 105 -0.98 -14.58 11.01
C HIS A 105 -0.50 -13.61 12.09
N GLY A 106 -1.20 -13.55 13.21
CA GLY A 106 -0.88 -12.63 14.31
C GLY A 106 -1.07 -13.26 15.68
N GLU A 107 -0.30 -12.79 16.66
CA GLU A 107 -0.48 -13.18 18.04
C GLU A 107 -1.78 -12.55 18.60
N GLY A 108 -2.54 -13.34 19.38
CA GLY A 108 -3.76 -12.87 20.02
C GLY A 108 -4.98 -12.74 19.09
N ARG A 109 -4.85 -13.06 17.81
CA ARG A 109 -5.93 -13.01 16.82
C ARG A 109 -5.84 -14.23 15.89
N GLU A 110 -7.00 -14.78 15.51
CA GLU A 110 -7.07 -15.91 14.59
C GLU A 110 -6.49 -15.54 13.22
N SER A 111 -5.78 -16.49 12.61
CA SER A 111 -5.27 -16.36 11.25
C SER A 111 -6.43 -16.20 10.27
N SER A 112 -6.25 -15.37 9.27
CA SER A 112 -7.27 -15.11 8.24
C SER A 112 -6.63 -14.89 6.88
N SER A 113 -7.44 -14.98 5.83
CA SER A 113 -7.03 -14.64 4.48
C SER A 113 -8.13 -13.86 3.77
N LEU A 114 -7.73 -13.02 2.82
CA LEU A 114 -8.65 -12.32 1.93
C LEU A 114 -8.31 -12.66 0.49
N THR A 115 -9.33 -12.97 -0.31
CA THR A 115 -9.20 -12.98 -1.77
C THR A 115 -9.08 -11.56 -2.31
N LEU A 116 -8.62 -11.40 -3.55
CA LEU A 116 -8.56 -10.09 -4.19
C LEU A 116 -9.96 -9.44 -4.28
N LYS A 117 -11.00 -10.23 -4.54
CA LYS A 117 -12.39 -9.76 -4.52
C LYS A 117 -12.75 -9.18 -3.16
N GLN A 118 -12.53 -9.93 -2.08
CA GLN A 118 -12.82 -9.47 -0.72
C GLN A 118 -12.01 -8.23 -0.35
N LEU A 119 -10.75 -8.16 -0.76
CA LEU A 119 -9.93 -6.98 -0.54
C LEU A 119 -10.51 -5.75 -1.24
N ARG A 120 -10.90 -5.88 -2.52
CA ARG A 120 -11.56 -4.81 -3.27
C ARG A 120 -12.85 -4.33 -2.60
N GLU A 121 -13.70 -5.24 -2.16
CA GLU A 121 -14.97 -4.93 -1.48
C GLU A 121 -14.72 -4.15 -0.18
N ASN A 122 -13.76 -4.59 0.63
CA ASN A 122 -13.39 -3.88 1.87
C ASN A 122 -12.80 -2.49 1.59
N VAL A 123 -11.90 -2.38 0.61
CA VAL A 123 -11.31 -1.10 0.21
C VAL A 123 -12.39 -0.13 -0.29
N ALA A 124 -13.30 -0.60 -1.15
CA ALA A 124 -14.40 0.21 -1.67
C ALA A 124 -15.34 0.70 -0.57
N SER A 125 -15.67 -0.18 0.38
CA SER A 125 -16.52 0.16 1.53
C SER A 125 -15.88 1.26 2.39
N LEU A 126 -14.61 1.10 2.73
CA LEU A 126 -13.90 2.08 3.53
C LEU A 126 -13.70 3.41 2.79
N ALA A 127 -13.35 3.37 1.50
CA ALA A 127 -13.20 4.56 0.68
C ALA A 127 -14.50 5.35 0.56
N LYS A 128 -15.64 4.65 0.40
CA LYS A 128 -16.96 5.30 0.40
C LYS A 128 -17.23 6.01 1.71
N TRP A 129 -17.05 5.34 2.84
CA TRP A 129 -17.20 5.96 4.15
C TRP A 129 -16.28 7.18 4.31
N MET A 130 -15.01 7.08 3.93
CA MET A 130 -14.07 8.19 3.98
C MET A 130 -14.59 9.41 3.18
N LYS A 131 -15.17 9.17 1.98
CA LYS A 131 -15.82 10.25 1.21
C LYS A 131 -17.02 10.86 1.93
N GLU A 132 -17.85 10.05 2.56
CA GLU A 132 -19.05 10.53 3.29
C GLU A 132 -18.68 11.40 4.50
N VAL A 133 -17.55 11.10 5.18
CA VAL A 133 -17.01 11.96 6.24
C VAL A 133 -16.13 13.09 5.72
N GLY A 134 -16.12 13.32 4.42
CA GLY A 134 -15.52 14.47 3.77
C GLY A 134 -14.02 14.38 3.51
N VAL A 135 -13.46 13.18 3.31
CA VAL A 135 -12.06 13.02 2.88
C VAL A 135 -11.92 13.46 1.42
N GLU A 136 -10.96 14.33 1.18
CA GLU A 136 -10.59 14.87 -0.12
C GLU A 136 -9.14 14.49 -0.49
N LYS A 137 -8.77 14.69 -1.77
CA LYS A 137 -7.39 14.52 -2.24
C LYS A 137 -6.43 15.38 -1.40
N GLY A 138 -5.35 14.76 -0.94
CA GLY A 138 -4.34 15.43 -0.10
C GLY A 138 -4.61 15.38 1.40
N ASP A 139 -5.83 15.02 1.84
CA ASP A 139 -6.09 14.76 3.26
C ASP A 139 -5.23 13.60 3.79
N CYS A 140 -4.85 13.64 5.06
CA CYS A 140 -4.04 12.59 5.65
C CYS A 140 -4.89 11.61 6.48
N ILE A 141 -4.66 10.33 6.28
CA ILE A 141 -5.28 9.21 7.02
C ILE A 141 -4.19 8.48 7.80
N ALA A 142 -4.35 8.40 9.11
CA ALA A 142 -3.37 7.74 9.98
C ALA A 142 -3.86 6.39 10.49
N THR A 143 -2.92 5.44 10.64
CA THR A 143 -3.17 4.18 11.34
C THR A 143 -2.21 3.99 12.50
N LEU A 144 -2.76 3.60 13.65
CA LEU A 144 -2.02 3.11 14.82
C LEU A 144 -2.42 1.64 15.02
N LEU A 145 -1.93 0.78 14.14
CA LEU A 145 -2.31 -0.64 14.05
C LEU A 145 -1.07 -1.54 13.99
N PRO A 146 -1.17 -2.78 14.45
CA PRO A 146 -0.21 -3.81 14.09
C PRO A 146 -0.30 -4.15 12.59
N ASN A 147 0.61 -4.99 12.09
CA ASN A 147 0.53 -5.51 10.73
C ASN A 147 -0.68 -6.43 10.59
N CYS A 148 -1.80 -5.90 10.16
CA CYS A 148 -3.06 -6.61 9.99
C CYS A 148 -3.76 -6.20 8.67
N PRO A 149 -4.74 -6.98 8.19
CA PRO A 149 -5.44 -6.69 6.94
C PRO A 149 -6.03 -5.27 6.89
N GLU A 150 -6.56 -4.79 8.00
CA GLU A 150 -7.18 -3.47 8.12
C GLU A 150 -6.19 -2.32 7.83
N THR A 151 -4.91 -2.51 8.13
CA THR A 151 -3.86 -1.53 7.79
C THR A 151 -3.69 -1.39 6.27
N ILE A 152 -3.65 -2.53 5.56
CA ILE A 152 -3.52 -2.55 4.10
C ILE A 152 -4.79 -2.02 3.44
N ILE A 153 -5.97 -2.42 3.94
CA ILE A 153 -7.26 -1.91 3.44
C ILE A 153 -7.32 -0.39 3.59
N THR A 154 -6.87 0.15 4.74
CA THR A 154 -6.84 1.61 4.98
C THR A 154 -5.90 2.31 4.01
N MET A 155 -4.70 1.79 3.80
CA MET A 155 -3.73 2.34 2.85
C MET A 155 -4.32 2.41 1.44
N LEU A 156 -4.92 1.32 0.98
CA LEU A 156 -5.50 1.25 -0.35
C LEU A 156 -6.75 2.15 -0.50
N ALA A 157 -7.59 2.22 0.54
CA ALA A 157 -8.76 3.11 0.53
C ALA A 157 -8.35 4.59 0.48
N ALA A 158 -7.38 5.00 1.30
CA ALA A 158 -6.83 6.36 1.27
C ALA A 158 -6.21 6.67 -0.11
N SER A 159 -5.34 5.78 -0.62
CA SER A 159 -4.69 5.95 -1.91
C SER A 159 -5.68 6.01 -3.08
N SER A 160 -6.79 5.25 -3.03
CA SER A 160 -7.83 5.30 -4.07
C SER A 160 -8.51 6.66 -4.19
N LEU A 161 -8.52 7.43 -3.11
CA LEU A 161 -9.07 8.79 -3.04
C LEU A 161 -8.01 9.89 -3.29
N GLY A 162 -6.77 9.52 -3.54
CA GLY A 162 -5.66 10.48 -3.60
C GLY A 162 -5.31 11.10 -2.23
N ALA A 163 -5.74 10.47 -1.14
CA ALA A 163 -5.38 10.88 0.20
C ALA A 163 -4.02 10.30 0.61
N VAL A 164 -3.34 10.97 1.52
CA VAL A 164 -2.04 10.58 2.04
C VAL A 164 -2.24 9.55 3.16
N PHE A 165 -1.56 8.43 3.08
CA PHE A 165 -1.55 7.41 4.13
C PHE A 165 -0.30 7.55 5.00
N THR A 166 -0.49 7.52 6.33
CA THR A 166 0.61 7.45 7.30
C THR A 166 0.33 6.38 8.35
N SER A 167 1.35 5.76 8.88
CA SER A 167 1.20 4.72 9.88
C SER A 167 2.27 4.82 10.98
N CYS A 168 1.91 4.38 12.17
CA CYS A 168 2.80 4.26 13.30
C CYS A 168 2.57 2.91 13.99
N SER A 169 3.65 2.27 14.43
CA SER A 169 3.52 1.04 15.22
C SER A 169 2.80 1.33 16.55
N PRO A 170 1.90 0.45 17.00
CA PRO A 170 1.24 0.60 18.29
C PRO A 170 2.20 0.51 19.50
N ASP A 171 3.47 0.10 19.29
CA ASP A 171 4.49 0.04 20.34
C ASP A 171 4.98 1.42 20.79
N PHE A 172 4.84 2.46 19.96
CA PHE A 172 5.30 3.79 20.32
C PHE A 172 4.53 4.37 21.52
N GLY A 173 5.25 5.09 22.36
CA GLY A 173 4.66 5.94 23.41
C GLY A 173 3.89 7.12 22.80
N VAL A 174 3.03 7.76 23.61
CA VAL A 174 2.20 8.90 23.19
C VAL A 174 3.04 9.99 22.53
N GLU A 175 4.15 10.41 23.12
CA GLU A 175 5.03 11.46 22.59
C GLU A 175 5.56 11.11 21.18
N GLY A 176 6.01 9.87 20.95
CA GLY A 176 6.50 9.44 19.65
C GLY A 176 5.40 9.38 18.58
N ILE A 177 4.15 9.12 18.96
CA ILE A 177 2.99 9.17 18.07
C ILE A 177 2.63 10.63 17.76
N LEU A 178 2.61 11.51 18.78
CA LEU A 178 2.32 12.93 18.62
C LEU A 178 3.35 13.63 17.72
N ASP A 179 4.63 13.28 17.84
CA ASP A 179 5.68 13.82 16.98
C ASP A 179 5.42 13.48 15.50
N ARG A 180 5.02 12.25 15.19
CA ARG A 180 4.75 11.80 13.81
C ARG A 180 3.44 12.33 13.25
N PHE A 181 2.36 12.11 13.97
CA PHE A 181 1.02 12.48 13.49
C PHE A 181 0.75 13.98 13.61
N GLY A 182 1.41 14.67 14.55
CA GLY A 182 1.36 16.11 14.65
C GLY A 182 1.92 16.82 13.42
N GLN A 183 2.95 16.24 12.77
CA GLN A 183 3.51 16.77 11.53
C GLN A 183 2.58 16.52 10.34
N SER A 184 1.98 15.32 10.24
CA SER A 184 1.12 14.94 9.11
C SER A 184 -0.33 15.43 9.22
N LYS A 185 -0.76 15.85 10.42
CA LYS A 185 -2.10 16.41 10.72
C LYS A 185 -3.24 15.56 10.17
N PRO A 186 -3.34 14.27 10.55
CA PRO A 186 -4.34 13.38 9.97
C PRO A 186 -5.77 13.84 10.32
N LYS A 187 -6.68 13.64 9.37
CA LYS A 187 -8.11 13.89 9.50
C LYS A 187 -8.85 12.71 10.13
N ILE A 188 -8.35 11.50 9.87
CA ILE A 188 -8.87 10.25 10.41
C ILE A 188 -7.73 9.49 11.10
N LEU A 189 -8.03 8.91 12.26
CA LEU A 189 -7.17 7.96 12.94
C LEU A 189 -7.89 6.61 13.05
N ILE A 190 -7.29 5.56 12.50
CA ILE A 190 -7.75 4.18 12.68
C ILE A 190 -6.80 3.47 13.61
N SER A 191 -7.32 2.88 14.70
CA SER A 191 -6.55 2.20 15.73
C SER A 191 -7.20 0.88 16.11
N CYS A 192 -6.70 0.20 17.14
CA CYS A 192 -7.30 -1.02 17.68
C CYS A 192 -7.46 -0.94 19.20
N ASP A 193 -8.21 -1.89 19.74
CA ASP A 193 -8.37 -2.07 21.19
C ASP A 193 -7.04 -2.48 21.87
N GLY A 194 -6.23 -3.27 21.15
CA GLY A 194 -4.94 -3.74 21.60
C GLY A 194 -4.33 -4.74 20.63
N TYR A 195 -3.20 -5.35 21.00
CA TYR A 195 -2.51 -6.36 20.20
C TYR A 195 -1.75 -7.36 21.08
N GLY A 196 -1.45 -8.54 20.55
CA GLY A 196 -0.58 -9.54 21.15
C GLY A 196 0.85 -9.42 20.63
N TYR A 197 1.84 -9.53 21.52
CA TYR A 197 3.25 -9.60 21.15
C TYR A 197 4.07 -10.33 22.23
N GLY A 198 4.87 -11.33 21.83
CA GLY A 198 5.73 -12.08 22.74
C GLY A 198 4.95 -12.79 23.86
N GLY A 199 3.75 -13.29 23.56
CA GLY A 199 2.84 -13.93 24.54
C GLY A 199 2.17 -12.96 25.52
N LYS A 200 2.27 -11.65 25.32
CA LYS A 200 1.63 -10.60 26.15
C LYS A 200 0.60 -9.84 25.36
N ILE A 201 -0.39 -9.31 26.06
CA ILE A 201 -1.43 -8.42 25.50
C ILE A 201 -1.14 -6.99 25.91
N PHE A 202 -1.21 -6.09 24.93
CA PHE A 202 -1.02 -4.65 25.11
C PHE A 202 -2.29 -3.91 24.69
N GLU A 203 -2.98 -3.36 25.68
CA GLU A 203 -4.14 -2.49 25.45
C GLU A 203 -3.67 -1.09 25.04
N ILE A 204 -4.21 -0.54 23.93
CA ILE A 204 -3.82 0.79 23.45
C ILE A 204 -4.96 1.78 23.33
N LYS A 205 -6.19 1.40 23.63
CA LYS A 205 -7.39 2.25 23.52
C LYS A 205 -7.22 3.58 24.28
N LYS A 206 -6.74 3.54 25.53
CA LYS A 206 -6.53 4.75 26.34
C LYS A 206 -5.50 5.69 25.70
N LYS A 207 -4.36 5.13 25.27
CA LYS A 207 -3.30 5.87 24.56
C LYS A 207 -3.82 6.52 23.28
N THR A 208 -4.60 5.79 22.48
CA THR A 208 -5.20 6.31 21.26
C THR A 208 -6.16 7.47 21.49
N ILE A 209 -6.98 7.40 22.55
CA ILE A 209 -7.89 8.48 22.93
C ILE A 209 -7.10 9.74 23.35
N GLU A 210 -6.00 9.57 24.06
CA GLU A 210 -5.09 10.67 24.43
C GLU A 210 -4.48 11.35 23.20
N VAL A 211 -3.97 10.55 22.25
CA VAL A 211 -3.46 11.05 20.97
C VAL A 211 -4.53 11.84 20.21
N LYS A 212 -5.75 11.30 20.09
CA LYS A 212 -6.88 11.98 19.44
C LYS A 212 -7.19 13.32 20.08
N LYS A 213 -7.16 13.42 21.42
CA LYS A 213 -7.40 14.68 22.13
C LYS A 213 -6.31 15.72 21.89
N SER A 214 -5.07 15.28 21.69
CA SER A 214 -3.91 16.14 21.52
C SER A 214 -3.72 16.63 20.08
N ILE A 215 -4.31 15.96 19.09
CA ILE A 215 -4.21 16.33 17.66
C ILE A 215 -5.58 16.80 17.19
N SER A 216 -5.75 18.12 17.11
CA SER A 216 -7.04 18.76 16.78
C SER A 216 -7.53 18.48 15.35
N SER A 217 -6.64 18.10 14.43
CA SER A 217 -7.01 17.75 13.04
C SER A 217 -7.75 16.42 12.93
N ILE A 218 -7.64 15.52 13.92
CA ILE A 218 -8.34 14.23 13.89
C ILE A 218 -9.82 14.46 14.18
N ASN A 219 -10.64 14.40 13.15
CA ASN A 219 -12.09 14.51 13.26
C ASN A 219 -12.70 13.15 13.65
N GLU A 220 -12.28 12.09 12.95
CA GLU A 220 -12.81 10.73 13.10
C GLU A 220 -11.80 9.79 13.75
N LEU A 221 -12.29 8.97 14.70
CA LEU A 221 -11.53 7.90 15.35
C LEU A 221 -12.29 6.59 15.19
N VAL A 222 -11.65 5.61 14.53
CA VAL A 222 -12.22 4.28 14.27
C VAL A 222 -11.42 3.23 15.02
N PHE A 223 -12.10 2.29 15.68
CA PHE A 223 -11.47 1.17 16.32
C PHE A 223 -11.72 -0.16 15.60
N VAL A 224 -10.63 -0.87 15.34
CA VAL A 224 -10.62 -2.28 14.95
C VAL A 224 -10.65 -3.13 16.22
N ASN A 225 -11.61 -4.04 16.34
CA ASN A 225 -11.66 -5.01 17.43
C ASN A 225 -10.64 -6.12 17.15
N TYR A 226 -9.37 -5.86 17.50
CA TYR A 226 -8.28 -6.79 17.22
C TYR A 226 -8.23 -7.95 18.22
N LEU A 227 -8.39 -7.65 19.52
CA LEU A 227 -8.32 -8.64 20.61
C LEU A 227 -9.69 -9.19 21.01
N SER A 228 -10.74 -8.38 20.98
CA SER A 228 -12.04 -8.74 21.51
C SER A 228 -13.05 -9.08 20.41
N LYS A 229 -13.83 -10.15 20.66
CA LYS A 229 -15.00 -10.49 19.85
C LYS A 229 -16.24 -9.69 20.26
N ASN A 230 -16.18 -8.89 21.32
CA ASN A 230 -17.31 -8.16 21.88
C ASN A 230 -17.40 -6.75 21.27
N LYS A 231 -18.55 -6.45 20.69
CA LYS A 231 -18.91 -5.12 20.19
C LYS A 231 -19.19 -4.20 21.38
N GLU A 232 -18.24 -3.34 21.75
CA GLU A 232 -18.55 -2.19 22.62
C GLU A 232 -19.08 -1.02 21.77
N GLU A 233 -20.25 -0.49 22.13
CA GLU A 233 -21.08 0.40 21.31
C GLU A 233 -20.66 1.88 21.26
N GLU A 234 -19.63 2.32 21.99
CA GLU A 234 -19.36 3.77 22.17
C GLU A 234 -18.38 4.40 21.16
N SER A 235 -17.81 3.65 20.24
CA SER A 235 -16.91 4.19 19.22
C SER A 235 -17.30 3.69 17.84
N LEU A 236 -17.02 4.50 16.80
CA LEU A 236 -17.21 4.06 15.44
C LEU A 236 -16.37 2.78 15.22
N SER A 237 -17.08 1.67 14.98
CA SER A 237 -16.43 0.36 14.83
C SER A 237 -16.16 0.10 13.36
N TRP A 238 -14.99 -0.44 13.07
CA TRP A 238 -14.61 -0.95 11.75
C TRP A 238 -15.70 -1.85 11.13
N ASN A 239 -16.30 -2.72 11.93
CA ASN A 239 -17.36 -3.62 11.45
C ASN A 239 -18.60 -2.88 10.94
N ASN A 240 -18.93 -1.71 11.50
CA ASN A 240 -20.08 -0.92 11.04
C ASN A 240 -19.82 -0.30 9.66
N ILE A 241 -18.56 0.02 9.34
CA ILE A 241 -18.14 0.54 8.06
C ILE A 241 -18.14 -0.57 7.00
N SER A 242 -17.55 -1.74 7.31
CA SER A 242 -17.39 -2.83 6.35
C SER A 242 -18.70 -3.51 5.94
N VAL A 243 -19.70 -3.57 6.82
CA VAL A 243 -20.99 -4.24 6.56
C VAL A 243 -21.97 -3.37 5.79
N SER A 244 -21.86 -2.03 5.88
CA SER A 244 -22.84 -1.10 5.29
C SER A 244 -22.74 -0.97 3.76
N TYR A 245 -21.71 -1.52 3.11
CA TYR A 245 -21.36 -1.15 1.74
C TYR A 245 -21.01 -2.33 0.82
N THR A 246 -21.73 -3.43 0.88
CA THR A 246 -21.62 -4.52 -0.08
C THR A 246 -22.16 -4.09 -1.45
N HIS A 247 -21.37 -4.29 -2.53
CA HIS A 247 -21.67 -3.99 -3.95
C HIS A 247 -21.25 -2.61 -4.49
N LEU A 248 -20.01 -2.17 -4.24
CA LEU A 248 -19.51 -0.90 -4.76
C LEU A 248 -18.32 -1.08 -5.72
N THR A 249 -18.26 -0.19 -6.72
CA THR A 249 -17.04 0.05 -7.49
C THR A 249 -16.12 1.00 -6.72
N LEU A 250 -14.82 0.76 -6.79
CA LEU A 250 -13.82 1.65 -6.19
C LEU A 250 -13.90 3.05 -6.80
N PRO A 251 -14.06 4.10 -5.99
CA PRO A 251 -13.79 5.44 -6.45
C PRO A 251 -12.27 5.57 -6.65
N THR A 252 -11.82 5.90 -7.84
CA THR A 252 -10.40 6.14 -8.13
C THR A 252 -10.19 7.56 -8.56
N ASN A 253 -9.21 8.23 -7.93
CA ASN A 253 -8.69 9.52 -8.39
C ASN A 253 -7.36 9.25 -9.09
N ARG A 254 -7.26 9.54 -10.39
CA ARG A 254 -6.08 9.30 -11.23
C ARG A 254 -5.14 10.49 -11.29
N GLU A 255 -5.54 11.64 -10.78
CA GLU A 255 -4.65 12.78 -10.71
C GLU A 255 -3.62 12.59 -9.56
N VAL A 256 -2.35 12.69 -9.87
CA VAL A 256 -1.23 12.62 -8.91
C VAL A 256 -0.78 14.01 -8.51
#